data_7d5963a62f18d863439de3c74c0db1fa
#
_entry.id   7d5963a62f18d863439de3c74c0db1fa
#
_cell.length_a   1.000
_cell.length_b   1.000
_cell.length_c   1.000
_cell.angle_alpha   90.00
_cell.angle_beta   90.00
_cell.angle_gamma   90.00
#
_symmetry.space_group_name_H-M   'P 1'
#
loop_
_entity.id
_entity.type
_entity.pdbx_description
1 polymer ?
#
loop_
_entity_poly.entity_id
_entity_poly.type
_entity_poly.pdbx_seq_one_letter_code
_entity_poly.pdbx_strand_id
1 'polypeptide(L)'
;LHSAGQLNGQKPDRMSQYENKQAGQPQSVKQQSQTKQPCEKPQSDGQRAKRSQQKKIIIISAVVCAVAIVILIAAITRNVSRSHDNSFDYQVKQAKAAYSAGNINSAVSYYEKALSIDSDNTDVRFALADIYMSKKDYDAALVLYQEIINIDPKSKEAYKQLISIYESKKDYDAIVALRESAKDASVLKLFADYTVSEPQL
;
A
#
# COMPACT_ATOMS: atom_id res chain seq x y z
N LEU A 1 0.85 52.33 12.15
CA LEU A 1 2.20 52.91 12.23
C LEU A 1 3.19 51.86 11.71
N HIS A 2 3.58 52.07 10.48
CA HIS A 2 4.96 52.25 9.94
C HIS A 2 5.82 51.00 10.02
N SER A 3 6.52 50.51 9.05
CA SER A 3 7.12 50.99 7.78
C SER A 3 7.78 49.74 7.19
N ALA A 4 7.61 49.42 5.94
CA ALA A 4 8.43 49.70 4.77
C ALA A 4 9.93 49.36 4.89
N GLY A 5 10.41 48.59 3.91
CA GLY A 5 11.82 48.38 3.62
C GLY A 5 12.02 47.37 2.48
N GLN A 6 11.80 47.84 1.28
CA GLN A 6 12.39 47.44 -0.01
C GLN A 6 13.91 47.60 0.02
N LEU A 7 14.59 46.85 -0.86
CA LEU A 7 15.66 47.22 -1.82
C LEU A 7 16.35 45.91 -2.23
N ASN A 8 16.26 45.43 -3.48
CA ASN A 8 16.82 45.95 -4.72
C ASN A 8 18.32 45.61 -4.89
N GLY A 9 18.70 45.09 -6.04
CA GLY A 9 20.08 44.96 -6.52
C GLY A 9 20.28 43.71 -7.37
N GLN A 10 19.86 43.61 -8.62
CA GLN A 10 20.47 44.10 -9.85
C GLN A 10 21.72 43.30 -10.32
N LYS A 11 21.55 42.68 -11.49
CA LYS A 11 22.56 42.18 -12.46
C LYS A 11 23.60 43.25 -12.77
N PRO A 12 24.79 42.89 -13.29
CA PRO A 12 24.96 43.23 -14.71
C PRO A 12 25.68 42.17 -15.58
N ASP A 13 25.27 42.22 -16.83
CA ASP A 13 25.98 41.76 -18.03
C ASP A 13 27.38 42.38 -18.17
N ARG A 14 28.27 41.68 -18.83
CA ARG A 14 29.20 42.33 -19.80
C ARG A 14 29.71 41.36 -20.86
N MET A 15 29.29 41.68 -22.04
CA MET A 15 29.94 41.43 -23.33
C MET A 15 31.33 42.09 -23.44
N SER A 16 32.20 41.53 -24.27
CA SER A 16 32.99 42.16 -25.33
C SER A 16 34.04 41.15 -25.77
N GLN A 17 33.95 40.64 -27.02
CA GLN A 17 34.50 41.23 -28.22
C GLN A 17 35.99 41.54 -28.08
N TYR A 18 36.78 40.87 -28.87
CA TYR A 18 37.77 41.50 -29.72
C TYR A 18 38.09 40.63 -30.95
N GLU A 19 37.90 41.27 -32.07
CA GLU A 19 38.27 40.93 -33.43
C GLU A 19 39.78 41.01 -33.68
N ASN A 20 40.20 40.20 -34.63
CA ASN A 20 40.91 40.65 -35.85
C ASN A 20 42.45 40.69 -35.87
N LYS A 21 43.06 40.05 -36.83
CA LYS A 21 43.83 40.49 -38.02
C LYS A 21 44.74 39.35 -38.51
N GLN A 22 44.39 38.85 -39.67
CA GLN A 22 45.05 38.99 -41.00
C GLN A 22 46.60 39.10 -41.05
N ALA A 23 47.17 38.19 -41.82
CA ALA A 23 47.94 38.39 -43.03
C ALA A 23 49.22 37.54 -43.11
N GLY A 24 49.41 36.96 -44.29
CA GLY A 24 50.76 36.65 -44.77
C GLY A 24 50.95 35.26 -45.38
N GLN A 25 50.57 35.09 -46.64
CA GLN A 25 51.29 34.14 -47.53
C GLN A 25 52.65 34.68 -47.86
N PRO A 26 53.69 33.85 -48.18
CA PRO A 26 53.85 33.48 -49.56
C PRO A 26 54.33 32.04 -49.84
N GLN A 27 54.15 31.72 -51.10
CA GLN A 27 54.47 30.50 -51.86
C GLN A 27 55.93 30.06 -51.72
N SER A 28 56.22 28.76 -51.80
CA SER A 28 56.96 28.18 -52.92
C SER A 28 57.33 26.71 -52.75
N VAL A 29 57.11 25.95 -53.78
CA VAL A 29 57.96 24.95 -54.47
C VAL A 29 58.04 23.56 -53.93
N LYS A 30 57.34 22.69 -54.71
CA LYS A 30 57.72 21.33 -55.17
C LYS A 30 58.69 20.50 -54.30
N GLN A 31 58.17 19.33 -53.85
CA GLN A 31 58.85 18.05 -54.22
C GLN A 31 57.87 16.88 -54.06
N GLN A 32 57.69 16.14 -55.14
CA GLN A 32 57.06 14.85 -55.24
C GLN A 32 57.87 13.87 -54.42
N SER A 33 57.21 13.21 -53.48
CA SER A 33 57.67 11.91 -52.98
C SER A 33 56.47 11.00 -53.01
N GLN A 34 56.50 10.07 -53.95
CA GLN A 34 55.63 8.93 -54.05
C GLN A 34 55.84 8.06 -52.80
N THR A 35 54.92 8.09 -51.85
CA THR A 35 54.81 7.07 -50.85
C THR A 35 53.72 6.10 -51.25
N LYS A 36 54.17 4.89 -51.50
CA LYS A 36 53.40 3.67 -51.84
C LYS A 36 52.26 3.54 -50.85
N GLN A 37 51.04 3.57 -51.37
CA GLN A 37 49.88 3.06 -50.65
C GLN A 37 50.06 1.55 -50.43
N PRO A 38 49.89 1.02 -49.20
CA PRO A 38 49.78 -0.42 -49.02
C PRO A 38 48.49 -0.89 -49.70
N CYS A 39 48.62 -1.83 -50.63
CA CYS A 39 47.49 -2.53 -51.20
C CYS A 39 46.67 -3.19 -50.07
N GLU A 40 45.55 -2.60 -49.76
CA GLU A 40 44.50 -3.29 -49.00
C GLU A 40 44.04 -4.48 -49.84
N LYS A 41 44.37 -5.67 -49.37
CA LYS A 41 43.81 -6.91 -49.90
C LYS A 41 42.30 -6.84 -49.80
N PRO A 42 41.54 -7.15 -50.85
CA PRO A 42 40.08 -7.19 -50.77
C PRO A 42 39.69 -8.24 -49.73
N GLN A 43 39.12 -7.77 -48.61
CA GLN A 43 38.54 -8.66 -47.66
C GLN A 43 37.39 -9.37 -48.34
N SER A 44 37.47 -10.69 -48.39
CA SER A 44 36.50 -11.56 -49.06
C SER A 44 35.09 -11.27 -48.55
N ASP A 45 34.11 -11.14 -49.43
CA ASP A 45 32.70 -10.82 -49.13
C ASP A 45 32.07 -11.72 -48.05
N GLY A 46 32.62 -12.93 -47.85
CA GLY A 46 32.24 -13.86 -46.79
C GLY A 46 32.51 -13.35 -45.35
N GLN A 47 33.52 -12.51 -45.14
CA GLN A 47 33.79 -11.96 -43.79
C GLN A 47 32.86 -10.79 -43.44
N ARG A 48 32.45 -9.99 -44.41
CA ARG A 48 31.45 -8.95 -44.24
C ARG A 48 30.07 -9.49 -43.93
N ALA A 49 29.66 -10.61 -44.62
CA ALA A 49 28.41 -11.28 -44.40
C ALA A 49 28.36 -11.91 -42.98
N LYS A 50 29.42 -12.56 -42.50
CA LYS A 50 29.51 -13.11 -41.15
C LYS A 50 29.45 -12.06 -40.05
N ARG A 51 30.10 -10.91 -40.19
CA ARG A 51 30.05 -9.78 -39.28
C ARG A 51 28.65 -9.14 -39.23
N SER A 52 27.94 -9.04 -40.34
CA SER A 52 26.57 -8.55 -40.41
C SER A 52 25.60 -9.49 -39.66
N GLN A 53 25.73 -10.80 -39.84
CA GLN A 53 24.91 -11.80 -39.14
C GLN A 53 25.17 -11.80 -37.61
N GLN A 54 26.44 -11.72 -37.19
CA GLN A 54 26.79 -11.62 -35.77
C GLN A 54 26.18 -10.37 -35.09
N LYS A 55 26.20 -9.21 -35.78
CA LYS A 55 25.55 -7.99 -35.25
C LYS A 55 24.04 -8.16 -35.07
N LYS A 56 23.36 -8.81 -36.02
CA LYS A 56 21.92 -9.11 -35.93
C LYS A 56 21.61 -10.04 -34.76
N ILE A 57 22.40 -11.05 -34.51
CA ILE A 57 22.23 -12.01 -33.41
C ILE A 57 22.41 -11.28 -32.07
N ILE A 58 23.42 -10.42 -31.94
CA ILE A 58 23.66 -9.63 -30.71
C ILE A 58 22.49 -8.68 -30.43
N ILE A 59 21.96 -8.01 -31.46
CA ILE A 59 20.81 -7.10 -31.29
C ILE A 59 19.56 -7.90 -30.87
N ILE A 60 19.30 -9.03 -31.51
CA ILE A 60 18.14 -9.89 -31.17
C ILE A 60 18.26 -10.40 -29.72
N SER A 61 19.45 -10.87 -29.32
CA SER A 61 19.66 -11.34 -27.95
C SER A 61 19.47 -10.22 -26.91
N ALA A 62 19.95 -9.02 -27.21
CA ALA A 62 19.77 -7.85 -26.34
C ALA A 62 18.28 -7.46 -26.17
N VAL A 63 17.52 -7.52 -27.28
CA VAL A 63 16.06 -7.25 -27.24
C VAL A 63 15.34 -8.34 -26.42
N VAL A 64 15.67 -9.60 -26.62
CA VAL A 64 15.07 -10.72 -25.85
C VAL A 64 15.39 -10.57 -24.36
N CYS A 65 16.62 -10.24 -24.00
CA CYS A 65 16.99 -9.98 -22.60
C CYS A 65 16.23 -8.79 -22.03
N ALA A 66 16.09 -7.69 -22.77
CA ALA A 66 15.33 -6.53 -22.31
C ALA A 66 13.85 -6.87 -22.05
N VAL A 67 13.23 -7.61 -22.96
CA VAL A 67 11.84 -8.08 -22.79
C VAL A 67 11.72 -9.01 -21.57
N ALA A 68 12.65 -9.94 -21.38
CA ALA A 68 12.67 -10.82 -20.22
C ALA A 68 12.79 -10.04 -18.90
N ILE A 69 13.63 -9.00 -18.86
CA ILE A 69 13.78 -8.13 -17.69
C ILE A 69 12.47 -7.38 -17.39
N VAL A 70 11.80 -6.85 -18.41
CA VAL A 70 10.50 -6.17 -18.23
C VAL A 70 9.44 -7.12 -17.68
N ILE A 71 9.39 -8.36 -18.19
CA ILE A 71 8.45 -9.38 -17.69
C ILE A 71 8.77 -9.74 -16.23
N LEU A 72 10.05 -9.88 -15.88
CA LEU A 72 10.49 -10.14 -14.51
C LEU A 72 10.12 -9.01 -13.56
N ILE A 73 10.35 -7.77 -13.96
CA ILE A 73 9.95 -6.59 -13.17
C ILE A 73 8.43 -6.55 -12.99
N ALA A 74 7.67 -6.80 -14.04
CA ALA A 74 6.21 -6.84 -13.96
C ALA A 74 5.71 -7.99 -13.05
N ALA A 75 6.37 -9.14 -13.05
CA ALA A 75 6.06 -10.26 -12.16
C ALA A 75 6.37 -9.92 -10.69
N ILE A 76 7.52 -9.29 -10.43
CA ILE A 76 7.93 -8.87 -9.09
C ILE A 76 6.98 -7.81 -8.55
N THR A 77 6.63 -6.78 -9.35
CA THR A 77 5.70 -5.73 -8.92
C THR A 77 4.32 -6.28 -8.61
N ARG A 78 3.79 -7.22 -9.42
CA ARG A 78 2.51 -7.89 -9.14
C ARG A 78 2.55 -8.72 -7.86
N ASN A 79 3.67 -9.39 -7.58
CA ASN A 79 3.82 -10.19 -6.37
C ASN A 79 3.94 -9.31 -5.12
N VAL A 80 4.69 -8.20 -5.20
CA VAL A 80 4.81 -7.21 -4.10
C VAL A 80 3.47 -6.55 -3.82
N SER A 81 2.71 -6.15 -4.85
CA SER A 81 1.35 -5.59 -4.66
C SER A 81 0.43 -6.60 -3.99
N ARG A 82 0.42 -7.86 -4.41
CA ARG A 82 -0.40 -8.91 -3.78
C ARG A 82 -0.08 -9.12 -2.30
N SER A 83 1.20 -9.11 -1.92
CA SER A 83 1.59 -9.29 -0.51
C SER A 83 1.17 -8.08 0.34
N HIS A 84 1.21 -6.86 -0.22
CA HIS A 84 0.75 -5.66 0.47
C HIS A 84 -0.78 -5.63 0.60
N ASP A 85 -1.50 -5.98 -0.46
CA ASP A 85 -2.97 -6.02 -0.47
C ASP A 85 -3.55 -7.09 0.47
N ASN A 86 -2.74 -8.08 0.87
CA ASN A 86 -3.13 -9.16 1.77
C ASN A 86 -2.59 -8.97 3.20
N SER A 87 -2.10 -7.79 3.56
CA SER A 87 -1.68 -7.49 4.92
C SER A 87 -2.88 -7.12 5.80
N PHE A 88 -2.83 -7.48 7.08
CA PHE A 88 -3.85 -7.12 8.06
C PHE A 88 -4.13 -5.61 8.08
N ASP A 89 -3.08 -4.80 8.19
CA ASP A 89 -3.20 -3.34 8.24
C ASP A 89 -3.85 -2.74 6.99
N TYR A 90 -3.54 -3.29 5.81
CA TYR A 90 -4.17 -2.89 4.57
C TYR A 90 -5.68 -3.17 4.60
N GLN A 91 -6.09 -4.37 5.03
CA GLN A 91 -7.50 -4.75 5.10
C GLN A 91 -8.25 -3.84 6.08
N VAL A 92 -7.71 -3.60 7.28
CA VAL A 92 -8.30 -2.69 8.27
C VAL A 92 -8.42 -1.26 7.73
N LYS A 93 -7.39 -0.77 7.05
CA LYS A 93 -7.41 0.57 6.44
C LYS A 93 -8.50 0.68 5.37
N GLN A 94 -8.63 -0.31 4.49
CA GLN A 94 -9.66 -0.34 3.45
C GLN A 94 -11.07 -0.45 4.06
N ALA A 95 -11.23 -1.25 5.12
CA ALA A 95 -12.49 -1.37 5.84
C ALA A 95 -12.95 -0.02 6.42
N LYS A 96 -12.07 0.69 7.12
CA LYS A 96 -12.33 2.02 7.68
C LYS A 96 -12.68 3.03 6.58
N ALA A 97 -11.94 3.04 5.47
CA ALA A 97 -12.20 3.91 4.33
C ALA A 97 -13.55 3.62 3.67
N ALA A 98 -13.89 2.35 3.48
CA ALA A 98 -15.18 1.93 2.92
C ALA A 98 -16.32 2.32 3.85
N TYR A 99 -16.18 2.14 5.15
CA TYR A 99 -17.18 2.53 6.16
C TYR A 99 -17.43 4.04 6.13
N SER A 100 -16.35 4.85 6.13
CA SER A 100 -16.45 6.31 6.06
C SER A 100 -17.09 6.80 4.76
N ALA A 101 -16.95 6.06 3.67
CA ALA A 101 -17.60 6.33 2.39
C ALA A 101 -19.06 5.83 2.31
N GLY A 102 -19.59 5.22 3.38
CA GLY A 102 -20.93 4.63 3.40
C GLY A 102 -21.05 3.28 2.68
N ASN A 103 -19.94 2.71 2.21
CA ASN A 103 -19.92 1.42 1.52
C ASN A 103 -19.86 0.26 2.53
N ILE A 104 -20.95 0.07 3.25
CA ILE A 104 -21.05 -0.86 4.39
C ILE A 104 -20.67 -2.30 4.00
N ASN A 105 -21.16 -2.81 2.88
CA ASN A 105 -20.86 -4.19 2.44
C ASN A 105 -19.37 -4.38 2.15
N SER A 106 -18.71 -3.38 1.57
CA SER A 106 -17.27 -3.41 1.34
C SER A 106 -16.50 -3.36 2.66
N ALA A 107 -16.95 -2.53 3.61
CA ALA A 107 -16.34 -2.45 4.93
C ALA A 107 -16.39 -3.81 5.66
N VAL A 108 -17.54 -4.47 5.68
CA VAL A 108 -17.72 -5.81 6.24
C VAL A 108 -16.74 -6.79 5.60
N SER A 109 -16.71 -6.85 4.25
CA SER A 109 -15.81 -7.78 3.54
C SER A 109 -14.33 -7.55 3.84
N TYR A 110 -13.91 -6.30 4.00
CA TYR A 110 -12.52 -6.00 4.38
C TYR A 110 -12.22 -6.35 5.83
N TYR A 111 -13.13 -6.14 6.77
CA TYR A 111 -12.95 -6.57 8.15
C TYR A 111 -12.92 -8.10 8.28
N GLU A 112 -13.78 -8.82 7.56
CA GLU A 112 -13.75 -10.30 7.50
C GLU A 112 -12.39 -10.82 6.96
N LYS A 113 -11.84 -10.18 5.93
CA LYS A 113 -10.49 -10.49 5.45
C LYS A 113 -9.42 -10.21 6.49
N ALA A 114 -9.54 -9.11 7.24
CA ALA A 114 -8.62 -8.83 8.34
C ALA A 114 -8.70 -9.93 9.41
N LEU A 115 -9.90 -10.37 9.81
CA LEU A 115 -10.08 -11.48 10.75
C LEU A 115 -9.61 -12.84 10.21
N SER A 116 -9.58 -13.02 8.89
CA SER A 116 -8.97 -14.23 8.31
C SER A 116 -7.45 -14.27 8.44
N ILE A 117 -6.81 -13.11 8.66
CA ILE A 117 -5.36 -12.97 8.85
C ILE A 117 -5.01 -13.01 10.36
N ASP A 118 -5.76 -12.26 11.17
CA ASP A 118 -5.62 -12.21 12.62
C ASP A 118 -6.99 -12.52 13.26
N SER A 119 -7.21 -13.80 13.50
CA SER A 119 -8.50 -14.33 13.99
C SER A 119 -8.86 -13.89 15.40
N ASP A 120 -7.90 -13.47 16.20
CA ASP A 120 -8.14 -13.13 17.61
C ASP A 120 -8.20 -11.61 17.86
N ASN A 121 -8.22 -10.83 16.79
CA ASN A 121 -8.26 -9.39 16.88
C ASN A 121 -9.62 -8.86 17.36
N THR A 122 -9.68 -8.46 18.61
CA THR A 122 -10.92 -7.94 19.24
C THR A 122 -11.33 -6.58 18.70
N ASP A 123 -10.38 -5.70 18.32
CA ASP A 123 -10.70 -4.37 17.79
C ASP A 123 -11.46 -4.45 16.46
N VAL A 124 -11.03 -5.37 15.59
CA VAL A 124 -11.72 -5.59 14.31
C VAL A 124 -13.10 -6.21 14.53
N ARG A 125 -13.23 -7.12 15.50
CA ARG A 125 -14.55 -7.66 15.88
C ARG A 125 -15.49 -6.60 16.42
N PHE A 126 -15.00 -5.69 17.27
CA PHE A 126 -15.79 -4.56 17.73
C PHE A 126 -16.27 -3.71 16.55
N ALA A 127 -15.36 -3.33 15.65
CA ALA A 127 -15.72 -2.53 14.48
C ALA A 127 -16.76 -3.21 13.58
N LEU A 128 -16.68 -4.53 13.43
CA LEU A 128 -17.66 -5.31 12.66
C LEU A 128 -19.00 -5.41 13.39
N ALA A 129 -18.98 -5.62 14.71
CA ALA A 129 -20.19 -5.65 15.54
C ALA A 129 -20.92 -4.30 15.51
N ASP A 130 -20.19 -3.18 15.59
CA ASP A 130 -20.76 -1.82 15.49
C ASP A 130 -21.45 -1.59 14.14
N ILE A 131 -20.92 -2.15 13.06
CA ILE A 131 -21.57 -2.13 11.75
C ILE A 131 -22.91 -2.87 11.81
N TYR A 132 -22.94 -4.07 12.38
CA TYR A 132 -24.18 -4.84 12.51
C TYR A 132 -25.17 -4.16 13.44
N MET A 133 -24.71 -3.56 14.53
CA MET A 133 -25.54 -2.72 15.40
C MET A 133 -26.19 -1.56 14.62
N SER A 134 -25.42 -0.86 13.78
CA SER A 134 -25.94 0.24 12.94
C SER A 134 -27.00 -0.23 11.94
N LYS A 135 -26.87 -1.49 11.48
CA LYS A 135 -27.86 -2.15 10.60
C LYS A 135 -29.05 -2.73 11.37
N LYS A 136 -29.04 -2.67 12.69
CA LYS A 136 -30.01 -3.33 13.59
C LYS A 136 -30.02 -4.85 13.46
N ASP A 137 -28.92 -5.42 12.96
CA ASP A 137 -28.70 -6.86 12.91
C ASP A 137 -28.10 -7.31 14.25
N TYR A 138 -28.95 -7.34 15.25
CA TYR A 138 -28.54 -7.62 16.63
C TYR A 138 -28.04 -9.05 16.78
N ASP A 139 -28.53 -9.99 16.00
CA ASP A 139 -28.11 -11.39 16.09
C ASP A 139 -26.68 -11.57 15.61
N ALA A 140 -26.29 -10.93 14.50
CA ALA A 140 -24.91 -10.92 14.04
C ALA A 140 -23.98 -10.20 15.03
N ALA A 141 -24.43 -9.07 15.60
CA ALA A 141 -23.65 -8.35 16.61
C ALA A 141 -23.43 -9.19 17.89
N LEU A 142 -24.47 -9.92 18.37
CA LEU A 142 -24.37 -10.81 19.53
C LEU A 142 -23.27 -11.85 19.35
N VAL A 143 -23.21 -12.50 18.19
CA VAL A 143 -22.17 -13.51 17.90
C VAL A 143 -20.78 -12.90 18.05
N LEU A 144 -20.53 -11.72 17.47
CA LEU A 144 -19.23 -11.06 17.54
C LEU A 144 -18.84 -10.64 18.96
N TYR A 145 -19.79 -10.07 19.73
CA TYR A 145 -19.51 -9.72 21.12
C TYR A 145 -19.28 -10.97 21.99
N GLN A 146 -19.98 -12.08 21.71
CA GLN A 146 -19.72 -13.35 22.37
C GLN A 146 -18.33 -13.90 22.06
N GLU A 147 -17.88 -13.79 20.80
CA GLU A 147 -16.51 -14.14 20.42
C GLU A 147 -15.48 -13.26 21.14
N ILE A 148 -15.76 -11.95 21.28
CA ILE A 148 -14.86 -11.06 22.01
C ILE A 148 -14.69 -11.50 23.47
N ILE A 149 -15.77 -11.83 24.19
CA ILE A 149 -15.64 -12.28 25.57
C ILE A 149 -14.99 -13.67 25.69
N ASN A 150 -15.06 -14.50 24.67
CA ASN A 150 -14.33 -15.75 24.62
C ASN A 150 -12.81 -15.54 24.47
N ILE A 151 -12.39 -14.51 23.73
CA ILE A 151 -10.99 -14.13 23.54
C ILE A 151 -10.47 -13.33 24.75
N ASP A 152 -11.22 -12.30 25.16
CA ASP A 152 -10.94 -11.49 26.34
C ASP A 152 -12.10 -11.52 27.34
N PRO A 153 -12.10 -12.46 28.31
CA PRO A 153 -13.13 -12.58 29.33
C PRO A 153 -13.24 -11.38 30.30
N LYS A 154 -12.35 -10.39 30.17
CA LYS A 154 -12.37 -9.16 30.98
C LYS A 154 -12.90 -7.95 30.21
N SER A 155 -13.28 -8.12 28.95
CA SER A 155 -13.79 -7.06 28.09
C SER A 155 -15.13 -6.53 28.57
N LYS A 156 -15.09 -5.57 29.50
CA LYS A 156 -16.31 -4.93 30.03
C LYS A 156 -17.18 -4.32 28.93
N GLU A 157 -16.56 -3.81 27.88
CA GLU A 157 -17.29 -3.20 26.78
C GLU A 157 -18.14 -4.23 26.04
N ALA A 158 -17.58 -5.42 25.73
CA ALA A 158 -18.34 -6.49 25.09
C ALA A 158 -19.52 -6.95 25.97
N TYR A 159 -19.31 -7.12 27.27
CA TYR A 159 -20.40 -7.44 28.18
C TYR A 159 -21.50 -6.39 28.24
N LYS A 160 -21.15 -5.10 28.25
CA LYS A 160 -22.14 -4.02 28.19
C LYS A 160 -22.98 -4.05 26.92
N GLN A 161 -22.34 -4.29 25.78
CA GLN A 161 -23.05 -4.39 24.50
C GLN A 161 -24.00 -5.61 24.48
N LEU A 162 -23.55 -6.77 24.98
CA LEU A 162 -24.40 -7.96 25.12
C LEU A 162 -25.62 -7.68 26.03
N ILE A 163 -25.40 -7.08 27.20
CA ILE A 163 -26.48 -6.68 28.12
C ILE A 163 -27.47 -5.76 27.42
N SER A 164 -26.95 -4.70 26.74
CA SER A 164 -27.81 -3.73 26.05
C SER A 164 -28.68 -4.36 24.96
N ILE A 165 -28.13 -5.32 24.22
CA ILE A 165 -28.91 -6.05 23.19
C ILE A 165 -29.96 -6.92 23.85
N TYR A 166 -29.62 -7.69 24.91
CA TYR A 166 -30.58 -8.55 25.62
C TYR A 166 -31.67 -7.73 26.31
N GLU A 167 -31.37 -6.56 26.89
CA GLU A 167 -32.35 -5.61 27.39
C GLU A 167 -33.33 -5.15 26.30
N SER A 168 -32.82 -4.76 25.15
CA SER A 168 -33.67 -4.34 24.03
C SER A 168 -34.60 -5.45 23.54
N LYS A 169 -34.18 -6.72 23.69
CA LYS A 169 -34.97 -7.91 23.39
C LYS A 169 -35.85 -8.34 24.56
N LYS A 170 -35.70 -7.73 25.74
CA LYS A 170 -36.31 -8.11 27.02
C LYS A 170 -35.99 -9.57 27.43
N ASP A 171 -34.79 -10.03 27.05
CA ASP A 171 -34.29 -11.37 27.33
C ASP A 171 -33.45 -11.35 28.63
N TYR A 172 -34.11 -11.24 29.73
CA TYR A 172 -33.46 -11.18 31.04
C TYR A 172 -32.81 -12.50 31.44
N ASP A 173 -33.34 -13.62 30.95
CA ASP A 173 -32.77 -14.96 31.20
C ASP A 173 -31.36 -15.05 30.54
N ALA A 174 -31.19 -14.51 29.36
CA ALA A 174 -29.89 -14.42 28.72
C ALA A 174 -28.90 -13.53 29.51
N ILE A 175 -29.36 -12.44 30.14
CA ILE A 175 -28.52 -11.59 31.00
C ILE A 175 -28.06 -12.38 32.25
N VAL A 176 -28.95 -13.15 32.85
CA VAL A 176 -28.61 -14.01 34.01
C VAL A 176 -27.59 -15.09 33.60
N ALA A 177 -27.81 -15.77 32.49
CA ALA A 177 -26.85 -16.76 31.97
C ALA A 177 -25.49 -16.12 31.64
N LEU A 178 -25.48 -14.90 31.05
CA LEU A 178 -24.26 -14.15 30.78
C LEU A 178 -23.49 -13.84 32.08
N ARG A 179 -24.19 -13.40 33.12
CA ARG A 179 -23.61 -13.17 34.46
C ARG A 179 -22.98 -14.43 35.05
N GLU A 180 -23.67 -15.57 34.96
CA GLU A 180 -23.15 -16.84 35.46
C GLU A 180 -21.90 -17.31 34.73
N SER A 181 -21.78 -16.96 33.44
CA SER A 181 -20.60 -17.27 32.63
C SER A 181 -19.41 -16.35 32.95
N ALA A 182 -19.65 -15.15 33.50
CA ALA A 182 -18.63 -14.16 33.81
C ALA A 182 -17.83 -14.58 35.06
N LYS A 183 -16.50 -14.73 34.90
CA LYS A 183 -15.59 -15.15 35.98
C LYS A 183 -14.84 -13.96 36.62
N ASP A 184 -14.76 -12.83 35.95
CA ASP A 184 -14.00 -11.68 36.42
C ASP A 184 -14.84 -10.78 37.33
N ALA A 185 -14.32 -10.51 38.53
CA ALA A 185 -15.01 -9.69 39.52
C ALA A 185 -15.33 -8.26 39.04
N SER A 186 -14.54 -7.70 38.14
CA SER A 186 -14.78 -6.38 37.58
C SER A 186 -15.90 -6.35 36.56
N VAL A 187 -16.12 -7.49 35.89
CA VAL A 187 -17.24 -7.73 34.96
C VAL A 187 -18.51 -7.98 35.75
N LEU A 188 -18.46 -8.78 36.82
CA LEU A 188 -19.62 -9.08 37.65
C LEU A 188 -20.29 -7.83 38.22
N LYS A 189 -19.56 -6.75 38.45
CA LYS A 189 -20.11 -5.47 38.88
C LYS A 189 -21.09 -4.85 37.85
N LEU A 190 -20.98 -5.18 36.58
CA LEU A 190 -21.88 -4.68 35.52
C LEU A 190 -23.31 -5.25 35.70
N PHE A 191 -23.43 -6.37 36.40
CA PHE A 191 -24.71 -7.06 36.62
C PHE A 191 -25.37 -6.72 37.98
N ALA A 192 -24.85 -5.74 38.69
CA ALA A 192 -25.39 -5.40 40.04
C ALA A 192 -26.89 -5.06 40.02
N ASP A 193 -27.34 -4.41 38.93
CA ASP A 193 -28.74 -4.01 38.76
C ASP A 193 -29.65 -5.16 38.24
N TYR A 194 -29.03 -6.27 37.82
CA TYR A 194 -29.72 -7.48 37.29
C TYR A 194 -29.70 -8.64 38.30
N THR A 195 -29.61 -8.32 39.59
CA THR A 195 -29.85 -9.36 40.59
C THR A 195 -31.29 -9.80 40.49
N VAL A 196 -31.49 -11.05 40.13
CA VAL A 196 -32.80 -11.70 40.11
C VAL A 196 -33.47 -11.39 41.44
N SER A 197 -34.61 -10.65 41.37
CA SER A 197 -35.58 -10.75 42.46
C SER A 197 -35.98 -12.20 42.54
N GLU A 198 -35.43 -12.94 43.52
CA GLU A 198 -35.94 -14.28 43.83
C GLU A 198 -37.45 -14.16 43.88
N PRO A 199 -38.19 -15.01 43.13
CA PRO A 199 -39.64 -15.03 43.33
C PRO A 199 -39.87 -15.33 44.79
N GLN A 200 -40.46 -14.39 45.49
CA GLN A 200 -40.92 -14.62 46.87
C GLN A 200 -41.90 -15.78 46.80
N LEU A 201 -41.45 -16.97 47.26
CA LEU A 201 -42.31 -18.11 47.47
C LEU A 201 -43.33 -17.84 48.59
#